data_f9c8618061192ac26545adbec025b460
#
_entry.id   f9c8618061192ac26545adbec025b460
#
_cell.length_a   1.000
_cell.length_b   1.000
_cell.length_c   1.000
_cell.angle_alpha   90.00
_cell.angle_beta   90.00
_cell.angle_gamma   90.00
#
_symmetry.space_group_name_H-M   'P 1'
#
loop_
_entity.id
_entity.type
_entity.pdbx_description
1 polymer ?
#
loop_
_entity_poly.entity_id
_entity_poly.type
_entity_poly.pdbx_seq_one_letter_code
_entity_poly.pdbx_strand_id
1 'polypeptide(L)'
;MSNPKSNPRTWRRLPALAQVCLITFIAFPVATGAADLIPAPGTKLAPATNDIVITAADVTVEKLGTNIPVSAIGEPVGGVTLSPPRWSDATPNSVAYATVDGAIAPKDPKGKPINFRVMLPASWSRHAIQMGGGGMNGTVPMMRGERAGSLTASFATYGSDSGHQMGGFGGFGFPGGGGARGGGGGGDDWALNEEAIRNLGYMQMKKTHDAAMVITERVYGERPRFNYYIGTSQGGREALTVAQRYPADYDGIVANVPILNFSTLMLAPELIRIQEKPLSNWVTRAKANAIRGEFMRQADKLDGLEDGVINNYMAARALFDMSEGDPNRNPWAALRAPDGVDTNSSDTSANARLSDGQIETLKMVYSRYKFATPLANGVKTFGMWLPNTDPTGSGLIVDQRFRGQEGAGPSAPMHSQLGILGVTGFLMQNVSANPLDYVEGGALNARREEISKWLDSTDPDLSAFYKRGGKMIVTIGTDDTLSSPGSQLDYFQSVLDKMGRDTVDTFARFFVIPQVGHGLSGRSYGTAGDGKTVPTFAIPNQYDRTALITAWVERNEAPGKTLVVTAGGHSLPLCSYPNYPRYKSGPPEQASSYESAAP
;
A
#
# COMPACT_ATOMS: atom_id res chain seq x y z
N MET A 1 54.58 -34.34 -36.07
CA MET A 1 54.92 -35.75 -35.89
C MET A 1 54.01 -36.34 -34.83
N SER A 2 53.16 -37.21 -35.26
CA SER A 2 52.56 -38.44 -34.69
C SER A 2 51.60 -38.31 -33.52
N ASN A 3 50.37 -38.44 -33.88
CA ASN A 3 49.29 -39.06 -33.16
C ASN A 3 49.55 -40.57 -32.96
N PRO A 4 49.08 -41.25 -31.92
CA PRO A 4 48.10 -42.27 -32.18
C PRO A 4 46.96 -42.43 -31.16
N LYS A 5 45.76 -42.58 -31.72
CA LYS A 5 44.83 -43.72 -31.71
C LYS A 5 44.13 -44.12 -30.39
N SER A 6 42.85 -43.96 -30.52
CA SER A 6 41.72 -44.58 -29.85
C SER A 6 41.79 -46.06 -29.49
N ASN A 7 41.14 -46.47 -28.38
CA ASN A 7 40.42 -47.75 -28.35
C ASN A 7 39.25 -47.72 -27.34
N PRO A 8 38.10 -48.28 -27.67
CA PRO A 8 36.87 -48.23 -26.87
C PRO A 8 36.78 -49.44 -25.95
N ARG A 9 36.41 -49.25 -24.68
CA ARG A 9 36.06 -50.32 -23.74
C ARG A 9 34.55 -50.45 -23.58
N THR A 10 34.13 -51.63 -23.94
CA THR A 10 32.81 -52.23 -23.84
C THR A 10 32.27 -52.26 -22.43
N TRP A 11 31.05 -51.82 -22.21
CA TRP A 11 30.27 -52.00 -21.00
C TRP A 11 29.56 -53.35 -21.00
N ARG A 12 29.95 -54.25 -20.08
CA ARG A 12 29.18 -55.46 -19.73
C ARG A 12 28.06 -55.10 -18.78
N ARG A 13 26.85 -55.49 -19.12
CA ARG A 13 25.67 -55.47 -18.28
C ARG A 13 25.78 -56.61 -17.25
N LEU A 14 25.53 -56.26 -15.95
CA LEU A 14 25.23 -57.24 -14.89
C LEU A 14 23.78 -57.03 -14.44
N PRO A 15 23.06 -58.08 -14.03
CA PRO A 15 21.62 -58.04 -13.82
C PRO A 15 21.24 -57.43 -12.44
N ALA A 16 20.10 -56.78 -12.42
CA ALA A 16 19.49 -56.21 -11.23
C ALA A 16 18.94 -57.31 -10.31
N LEU A 17 19.44 -57.37 -9.08
CA LEU A 17 18.81 -58.05 -7.95
C LEU A 17 17.92 -57.06 -7.24
N ALA A 18 16.61 -57.28 -7.32
CA ALA A 18 15.62 -56.55 -6.54
C ALA A 18 15.68 -57.00 -5.07
N GLN A 19 16.17 -56.15 -4.19
CA GLN A 19 15.99 -56.28 -2.76
C GLN A 19 14.76 -55.45 -2.34
N VAL A 20 13.67 -56.16 -2.05
CA VAL A 20 12.48 -55.60 -1.43
C VAL A 20 12.79 -55.35 0.04
N CYS A 21 13.03 -54.08 0.40
CA CYS A 21 13.02 -53.64 1.80
C CYS A 21 11.57 -53.40 2.21
N LEU A 22 11.04 -54.33 3.03
CA LEU A 22 9.78 -54.15 3.74
C LEU A 22 9.98 -53.14 4.85
N ILE A 23 9.63 -51.89 4.64
CA ILE A 23 9.57 -50.86 5.69
C ILE A 23 8.21 -51.00 6.39
N THR A 24 8.25 -51.57 7.60
CA THR A 24 7.08 -51.60 8.47
C THR A 24 6.83 -50.18 8.99
N PHE A 25 5.79 -49.52 8.49
CA PHE A 25 5.30 -48.29 9.07
C PHE A 25 4.65 -48.60 10.43
N ILE A 26 5.32 -48.22 11.50
CA ILE A 26 4.71 -48.10 12.82
C ILE A 26 3.89 -46.82 12.76
N ALA A 27 2.58 -46.95 12.60
CA ALA A 27 1.64 -45.85 12.73
C ALA A 27 1.60 -45.40 14.20
N PHE A 28 2.25 -44.31 14.52
CA PHE A 28 1.92 -43.57 15.74
C PHE A 28 0.52 -42.96 15.54
N PRO A 29 -0.39 -43.04 16.53
CA PRO A 29 -1.62 -42.32 16.47
C PRO A 29 -1.27 -40.82 16.49
N VAL A 30 -1.43 -40.17 15.35
CA VAL A 30 -1.51 -38.69 15.28
C VAL A 30 -2.77 -38.37 16.08
N ALA A 31 -2.59 -37.71 17.23
CA ALA A 31 -3.69 -37.06 17.91
C ALA A 31 -4.30 -36.10 16.88
N THR A 32 -5.49 -36.42 16.44
CA THR A 32 -6.33 -35.52 15.66
C THR A 32 -6.75 -34.39 16.60
N GLY A 33 -5.84 -33.41 16.78
CA GLY A 33 -6.27 -32.08 17.12
C GLY A 33 -7.25 -31.67 16.02
N ALA A 34 -8.41 -31.20 16.41
CA ALA A 34 -9.42 -30.72 15.50
C ALA A 34 -8.73 -29.77 14.49
N ALA A 35 -8.47 -30.26 13.28
CA ALA A 35 -8.19 -29.41 12.15
C ALA A 35 -9.47 -28.63 11.97
N ASP A 36 -9.43 -27.34 12.30
CA ASP A 36 -10.53 -26.43 12.03
C ASP A 36 -10.91 -26.63 10.56
N LEU A 37 -12.12 -27.14 10.35
CA LEU A 37 -12.69 -27.32 9.03
C LEU A 37 -12.81 -25.93 8.41
N ILE A 38 -11.82 -25.52 7.64
CA ILE A 38 -11.94 -24.36 6.77
C ILE A 38 -13.12 -24.67 5.85
N PRO A 39 -14.20 -23.88 5.89
CA PRO A 39 -15.35 -24.13 5.03
C PRO A 39 -14.89 -24.17 3.57
N ALA A 40 -15.41 -25.10 2.81
CA ALA A 40 -15.11 -25.16 1.38
C ALA A 40 -15.42 -23.81 0.71
N PRO A 41 -14.64 -23.38 -0.31
CA PRO A 41 -14.92 -22.15 -1.02
C PRO A 41 -16.36 -22.08 -1.50
N GLY A 42 -17.09 -21.00 -1.12
CA GLY A 42 -18.50 -20.82 -1.44
C GLY A 42 -19.49 -21.38 -0.40
N THR A 43 -19.03 -21.97 0.71
CA THR A 43 -19.95 -22.37 1.80
C THR A 43 -20.46 -21.12 2.52
N LYS A 44 -21.74 -20.82 2.39
CA LYS A 44 -22.38 -19.76 3.18
C LYS A 44 -22.39 -20.20 4.65
N LEU A 45 -21.59 -19.55 5.48
CA LEU A 45 -21.71 -19.68 6.92
C LEU A 45 -23.04 -19.03 7.35
N ALA A 46 -23.85 -19.77 8.08
CA ALA A 46 -25.06 -19.19 8.66
C ALA A 46 -24.66 -18.01 9.57
N PRO A 47 -25.38 -16.87 9.52
CA PRO A 47 -25.14 -15.79 10.47
C PRO A 47 -25.16 -16.32 11.89
N ALA A 48 -24.21 -15.85 12.72
CA ALA A 48 -24.24 -16.18 14.14
C ALA A 48 -25.50 -15.57 14.75
N THR A 49 -26.34 -16.39 15.36
CA THR A 49 -27.66 -15.95 15.82
C THR A 49 -27.58 -15.06 17.08
N ASN A 50 -26.47 -15.09 17.84
CA ASN A 50 -26.30 -14.27 19.05
C ASN A 50 -24.83 -13.89 19.24
N ASP A 51 -24.58 -12.64 19.64
CA ASP A 51 -23.27 -12.17 20.07
C ASP A 51 -22.82 -12.88 21.35
N ILE A 52 -21.50 -13.04 21.52
CA ILE A 52 -20.91 -13.43 22.80
C ILE A 52 -20.76 -12.17 23.65
N VAL A 53 -21.34 -12.20 24.84
CA VAL A 53 -21.29 -11.08 25.77
C VAL A 53 -20.30 -11.36 26.90
N ILE A 54 -19.42 -10.41 27.15
CA ILE A 54 -18.45 -10.43 28.25
C ILE A 54 -18.60 -9.19 29.14
N THR A 55 -18.08 -9.31 30.35
CA THR A 55 -18.00 -8.25 31.35
C THR A 55 -16.54 -8.06 31.81
N ALA A 56 -16.29 -7.09 32.64
CA ALA A 56 -14.97 -6.90 33.26
C ALA A 56 -14.47 -8.15 34.02
N ALA A 57 -15.37 -8.93 34.59
CA ALA A 57 -15.04 -10.17 35.31
C ALA A 57 -14.57 -11.30 34.39
N ASP A 58 -14.86 -11.21 33.11
CA ASP A 58 -14.45 -12.22 32.11
C ASP A 58 -13.05 -11.95 31.53
N VAL A 59 -12.46 -10.77 31.82
CA VAL A 59 -11.19 -10.34 31.24
C VAL A 59 -10.17 -10.08 32.36
N THR A 60 -9.66 -11.16 32.91
CA THR A 60 -8.71 -11.13 34.05
C THR A 60 -7.34 -11.68 33.64
N VAL A 61 -6.30 -11.36 34.44
CA VAL A 61 -4.94 -11.89 34.22
C VAL A 61 -4.94 -13.42 34.33
N GLU A 62 -5.74 -14.00 35.21
CA GLU A 62 -5.84 -15.45 35.42
C GLU A 62 -6.37 -16.14 34.16
N LYS A 63 -7.37 -15.56 33.51
CA LYS A 63 -7.97 -16.10 32.28
C LYS A 63 -7.08 -15.89 31.06
N LEU A 64 -6.51 -14.70 30.91
CA LEU A 64 -5.63 -14.34 29.80
C LEU A 64 -4.22 -14.95 29.91
N GLY A 65 -3.72 -15.12 31.13
CA GLY A 65 -2.31 -15.40 31.38
C GLY A 65 -1.44 -14.18 31.10
N THR A 66 -0.14 -14.31 31.35
CA THR A 66 0.85 -13.25 31.13
C THR A 66 1.71 -13.48 29.89
N ASN A 67 1.54 -14.62 29.21
CA ASN A 67 2.34 -15.04 28.06
C ASN A 67 1.49 -15.76 27.02
N ILE A 68 1.94 -15.71 25.77
CA ILE A 68 1.46 -16.57 24.69
C ILE A 68 2.60 -17.53 24.31
N PRO A 69 2.35 -18.85 24.16
CA PRO A 69 3.37 -19.79 23.70
C PRO A 69 3.95 -19.37 22.35
N VAL A 70 5.26 -19.41 22.20
CA VAL A 70 5.94 -19.08 20.93
C VAL A 70 5.49 -20.00 19.78
N SER A 71 5.07 -21.22 20.08
CA SER A 71 4.52 -22.17 19.10
C SER A 71 3.15 -21.74 18.52
N ALA A 72 2.47 -20.81 19.14
CA ALA A 72 1.21 -20.25 18.63
C ALA A 72 1.41 -19.13 17.60
N ILE A 73 2.66 -18.71 17.37
CA ILE A 73 3.02 -17.63 16.43
C ILE A 73 3.68 -18.24 15.19
N GLY A 74 3.12 -18.02 14.02
CA GLY A 74 3.56 -18.59 12.74
C GLY A 74 4.83 -17.99 12.17
N GLU A 75 5.39 -16.95 12.80
CA GLU A 75 6.67 -16.32 12.45
C GLU A 75 7.64 -16.41 13.63
N PRO A 76 8.97 -16.38 13.40
CA PRO A 76 9.96 -16.50 14.48
C PRO A 76 9.84 -15.37 15.51
N VAL A 77 9.72 -15.72 16.80
CA VAL A 77 9.66 -14.78 17.93
C VAL A 77 10.52 -15.26 19.10
N GLY A 78 11.05 -14.33 19.89
CA GLY A 78 11.79 -14.62 21.12
C GLY A 78 10.88 -14.95 22.31
N GLY A 79 9.67 -14.39 22.32
CA GLY A 79 8.64 -14.56 23.36
C GLY A 79 7.48 -13.62 23.12
N VAL A 80 6.37 -13.86 23.79
CA VAL A 80 5.19 -12.96 23.76
C VAL A 80 4.69 -12.76 25.18
N THR A 81 4.65 -11.52 25.62
CA THR A 81 4.17 -11.12 26.94
C THR A 81 2.91 -10.26 26.83
N LEU A 82 2.01 -10.40 27.80
CA LEU A 82 0.78 -9.63 27.92
C LEU A 82 0.84 -8.75 29.16
N SER A 83 0.37 -7.52 29.03
CA SER A 83 0.10 -6.63 30.16
C SER A 83 -1.24 -6.98 30.79
N PRO A 84 -1.47 -6.62 32.06
CA PRO A 84 -2.79 -6.73 32.68
C PRO A 84 -3.86 -6.06 31.82
N PRO A 85 -5.00 -6.74 31.56
CA PRO A 85 -6.07 -6.17 30.75
C PRO A 85 -6.73 -4.98 31.46
N ARG A 86 -7.34 -4.10 30.67
CA ARG A 86 -8.10 -2.95 31.17
C ARG A 86 -9.51 -2.99 30.61
N TRP A 87 -10.49 -2.72 31.45
CA TRP A 87 -11.89 -2.56 31.05
C TRP A 87 -12.24 -1.08 30.89
N SER A 88 -13.06 -0.78 29.90
CA SER A 88 -13.66 0.54 29.67
C SER A 88 -15.16 0.40 29.53
N ASP A 89 -15.91 1.09 30.40
CA ASP A 89 -17.37 1.10 30.34
C ASP A 89 -17.87 1.86 29.09
N ALA A 90 -19.08 1.55 28.67
CA ALA A 90 -19.73 2.25 27.57
C ALA A 90 -19.88 3.74 27.86
N THR A 91 -19.70 4.56 26.85
CA THR A 91 -19.96 6.00 26.85
C THR A 91 -20.92 6.35 25.71
N PRO A 92 -21.46 7.59 25.61
CA PRO A 92 -22.24 8.00 24.44
C PRO A 92 -21.48 7.87 23.11
N ASN A 93 -20.14 7.82 23.16
CA ASN A 93 -19.27 7.77 21.97
C ASN A 93 -18.55 6.43 21.74
N SER A 94 -18.72 5.46 22.65
CA SER A 94 -18.10 4.12 22.49
C SER A 94 -18.89 3.03 23.22
N VAL A 95 -18.92 1.83 22.66
CA VAL A 95 -19.38 0.63 23.37
C VAL A 95 -18.43 0.29 24.52
N ALA A 96 -18.85 -0.53 25.48
CA ALA A 96 -17.94 -1.10 26.47
C ALA A 96 -16.97 -2.09 25.82
N TYR A 97 -15.71 -2.11 26.27
CA TYR A 97 -14.67 -2.98 25.71
C TYR A 97 -13.52 -3.24 26.69
N ALA A 98 -12.84 -4.35 26.49
CA ALA A 98 -11.56 -4.61 27.12
C ALA A 98 -10.39 -4.24 26.20
N THR A 99 -9.28 -3.80 26.78
CA THR A 99 -8.01 -3.56 26.09
C THR A 99 -6.94 -4.50 26.64
N VAL A 100 -6.29 -5.24 25.76
CA VAL A 100 -5.13 -6.09 26.07
C VAL A 100 -3.93 -5.57 25.28
N ASP A 101 -2.91 -5.09 25.98
CA ASP A 101 -1.64 -4.70 25.39
C ASP A 101 -0.62 -5.84 25.57
N GLY A 102 0.31 -5.96 24.63
CA GLY A 102 1.37 -6.95 24.71
C GLY A 102 2.60 -6.55 23.92
N ALA A 103 3.65 -7.36 24.07
CA ALA A 103 4.92 -7.20 23.39
C ALA A 103 5.43 -8.54 22.86
N ILE A 104 5.83 -8.57 21.60
CA ILE A 104 6.44 -9.72 20.93
C ILE A 104 7.95 -9.46 20.84
N ALA A 105 8.72 -10.22 21.57
CA ALA A 105 10.17 -10.10 21.59
C ALA A 105 10.78 -10.60 20.25
N PRO A 106 11.75 -9.89 19.67
CA PRO A 106 12.45 -10.33 18.49
C PRO A 106 13.35 -11.55 18.78
N LYS A 107 13.78 -12.25 17.74
CA LYS A 107 14.85 -13.27 17.83
C LYS A 107 16.23 -12.62 17.94
N ASP A 108 16.43 -11.52 17.20
CA ASP A 108 17.64 -10.74 17.30
C ASP A 108 17.64 -9.93 18.60
N PRO A 109 18.60 -10.16 19.52
CA PRO A 109 18.66 -9.42 20.79
C PRO A 109 18.91 -7.92 20.63
N LYS A 110 19.34 -7.47 19.45
CA LYS A 110 19.49 -6.04 19.11
C LYS A 110 18.18 -5.42 18.58
N GLY A 111 17.21 -6.26 18.22
CA GLY A 111 15.90 -5.79 17.76
C GLY A 111 15.06 -5.25 18.90
N LYS A 112 14.08 -4.43 18.56
CA LYS A 112 13.06 -3.95 19.50
C LYS A 112 11.83 -4.85 19.45
N PRO A 113 11.05 -4.94 20.55
CA PRO A 113 9.82 -5.71 20.55
C PRO A 113 8.77 -5.06 19.64
N ILE A 114 7.89 -5.88 19.09
CA ILE A 114 6.64 -5.41 18.48
C ILE A 114 5.66 -5.18 19.61
N ASN A 115 5.26 -3.92 19.86
CA ASN A 115 4.17 -3.62 20.75
C ASN A 115 2.85 -3.72 19.99
N PHE A 116 1.87 -4.35 20.59
CA PHE A 116 0.56 -4.53 19.97
C PHE A 116 -0.57 -4.27 20.96
N ARG A 117 -1.76 -4.01 20.43
CA ARG A 117 -3.00 -3.85 21.18
C ARG A 117 -4.11 -4.65 20.54
N VAL A 118 -4.93 -5.27 21.41
CA VAL A 118 -6.18 -5.93 21.04
C VAL A 118 -7.31 -5.27 21.84
N MET A 119 -8.36 -4.85 21.15
CA MET A 119 -9.58 -4.32 21.74
C MET A 119 -10.72 -5.31 21.52
N LEU A 120 -11.39 -5.67 22.57
CA LEU A 120 -12.39 -6.73 22.64
C LEU A 120 -13.72 -6.11 23.08
N PRO A 121 -14.75 -5.98 22.20
CA PRO A 121 -16.03 -5.37 22.58
C PRO A 121 -16.80 -6.26 23.56
N ALA A 122 -17.58 -5.64 24.43
CA ALA A 122 -18.42 -6.36 25.41
C ALA A 122 -19.45 -7.28 24.75
N SER A 123 -19.97 -6.92 23.58
CA SER A 123 -20.82 -7.75 22.73
C SER A 123 -20.08 -8.03 21.44
N TRP A 124 -19.68 -9.28 21.21
CA TRP A 124 -18.83 -9.67 20.11
C TRP A 124 -19.55 -10.55 19.09
N SER A 125 -19.57 -10.10 17.85
CA SER A 125 -20.24 -10.77 16.73
C SER A 125 -19.37 -11.82 16.01
N ARG A 126 -18.25 -12.23 16.58
CA ARG A 126 -17.27 -13.16 16.00
C ARG A 126 -16.52 -12.61 14.79
N HIS A 127 -16.38 -11.31 14.72
CA HIS A 127 -15.61 -10.61 13.72
C HIS A 127 -14.34 -10.01 14.31
N ALA A 128 -13.29 -9.94 13.51
CA ALA A 128 -12.07 -9.25 13.88
C ALA A 128 -11.53 -8.42 12.71
N ILE A 129 -10.91 -7.28 13.05
CA ILE A 129 -10.24 -6.41 12.09
C ILE A 129 -8.81 -6.18 12.56
N GLN A 130 -7.84 -6.53 11.73
CA GLN A 130 -6.49 -6.02 11.88
C GLN A 130 -6.39 -4.65 11.21
N MET A 131 -5.91 -3.68 11.99
CA MET A 131 -5.72 -2.31 11.54
C MET A 131 -4.28 -2.13 11.05
N GLY A 132 -4.13 -1.70 9.81
CA GLY A 132 -2.82 -1.37 9.25
C GLY A 132 -2.22 -0.09 9.84
N GLY A 133 -0.91 -0.01 9.85
CA GLY A 133 -0.16 1.17 10.29
C GLY A 133 -0.09 2.28 9.25
N GLY A 134 0.71 3.30 9.52
CA GLY A 134 0.95 4.43 8.62
C GLY A 134 2.43 4.80 8.52
N GLY A 135 2.83 5.43 7.43
CA GLY A 135 4.22 5.86 7.21
C GLY A 135 5.19 4.68 7.18
N MET A 136 6.20 4.73 8.03
CA MET A 136 7.07 3.59 8.32
C MET A 136 6.63 2.83 9.59
N ASN A 137 5.37 2.98 10.03
CA ASN A 137 4.82 2.51 11.30
C ASN A 137 5.58 3.09 12.52
N GLY A 138 5.97 2.29 13.50
CA GLY A 138 6.63 2.79 14.71
C GLY A 138 5.68 3.23 15.81
N THR A 139 4.38 3.12 15.58
CA THR A 139 3.30 3.37 16.55
C THR A 139 2.17 2.37 16.37
N VAL A 140 1.58 1.93 17.46
CA VAL A 140 0.34 1.14 17.41
C VAL A 140 -0.77 2.02 16.81
N PRO A 141 -1.53 1.54 15.80
CA PRO A 141 -2.63 2.29 15.22
C PRO A 141 -3.60 2.79 16.29
N MET A 142 -4.16 3.99 16.08
CA MET A 142 -5.14 4.55 17.00
C MET A 142 -6.42 3.70 16.97
N MET A 143 -6.65 2.93 18.02
CA MET A 143 -7.86 2.15 18.20
C MET A 143 -8.66 2.74 19.38
N ARG A 144 -9.95 2.86 19.17
CA ARG A 144 -10.90 3.33 20.16
C ARG A 144 -12.10 2.42 20.16
N GLY A 145 -12.84 2.34 21.26
CA GLY A 145 -14.13 1.67 21.29
C GLY A 145 -15.07 2.28 20.24
N GLU A 146 -15.70 1.45 19.46
CA GLU A 146 -16.61 1.87 18.40
C GLU A 146 -17.89 2.46 19.00
N ARG A 147 -18.50 3.39 18.27
CA ARG A 147 -19.80 3.97 18.66
C ARG A 147 -20.88 2.90 18.57
N ALA A 148 -21.75 2.86 19.56
CA ALA A 148 -22.93 2.00 19.51
C ALA A 148 -23.75 2.25 18.23
N GLY A 149 -24.12 1.17 17.56
CA GLY A 149 -24.84 1.22 16.27
C GLY A 149 -23.96 1.37 15.04
N SER A 150 -22.61 1.55 15.16
CA SER A 150 -21.73 1.41 14.03
C SER A 150 -21.61 -0.06 13.61
N LEU A 151 -21.32 -0.32 12.34
CA LEU A 151 -21.16 -1.68 11.81
C LEU A 151 -20.11 -2.48 12.58
N THR A 152 -19.02 -1.82 13.00
CA THR A 152 -17.87 -2.43 13.66
C THR A 152 -17.95 -2.40 15.19
N ALA A 153 -19.11 -1.97 15.76
CA ALA A 153 -19.30 -1.86 17.21
C ALA A 153 -19.08 -3.18 17.98
N SER A 154 -19.34 -4.31 17.31
CA SER A 154 -19.20 -5.67 17.85
C SER A 154 -17.97 -6.41 17.29
N PHE A 155 -17.04 -5.74 16.62
CA PHE A 155 -15.84 -6.37 16.06
C PHE A 155 -14.65 -6.21 17.02
N ALA A 156 -13.89 -7.26 17.22
CA ALA A 156 -12.58 -7.16 17.85
C ALA A 156 -11.62 -6.44 16.90
N THR A 157 -10.80 -5.52 17.42
CA THR A 157 -9.83 -4.79 16.61
C THR A 157 -8.43 -4.92 17.19
N TYR A 158 -7.41 -5.02 16.34
CA TYR A 158 -6.02 -5.17 16.78
C TYR A 158 -5.03 -4.59 15.78
N GLY A 159 -3.81 -4.30 16.25
CA GLY A 159 -2.72 -3.77 15.45
C GLY A 159 -1.45 -3.58 16.25
N SER A 160 -0.35 -3.26 15.58
CA SER A 160 0.98 -3.15 16.20
C SER A 160 1.82 -1.98 15.66
N ASP A 161 2.96 -1.73 16.32
CA ASP A 161 3.94 -0.71 15.93
C ASP A 161 5.02 -1.20 14.95
N SER A 162 4.90 -2.43 14.45
CA SER A 162 5.83 -3.08 13.51
C SER A 162 7.20 -3.47 14.06
N GLY A 163 7.47 -3.33 15.36
CA GLY A 163 8.74 -3.78 15.95
C GLY A 163 9.85 -2.74 15.96
N HIS A 164 9.49 -1.49 15.88
CA HIS A 164 10.35 -0.35 16.19
C HIS A 164 9.47 0.79 16.69
N GLN A 165 10.04 1.72 17.44
CA GLN A 165 9.30 2.84 18.02
C GLN A 165 9.84 4.14 17.45
N MET A 166 8.97 4.90 16.79
CA MET A 166 9.25 6.25 16.34
C MET A 166 8.61 7.25 17.31
N GLY A 167 9.34 8.28 17.70
CA GLY A 167 8.82 9.32 18.62
C GLY A 167 7.76 10.19 17.95
N GLY A 168 6.57 10.27 18.55
CA GLY A 168 5.47 11.11 18.08
C GLY A 168 4.70 10.52 16.90
N PHE A 169 3.46 10.96 16.68
CA PHE A 169 2.57 10.53 15.61
C PHE A 169 3.29 10.19 14.30
N GLY A 170 3.61 8.91 14.11
CA GLY A 170 4.18 8.24 12.93
C GLY A 170 4.82 9.12 11.86
N GLY A 171 5.80 9.98 12.20
CA GLY A 171 6.59 10.74 11.23
C GLY A 171 5.87 11.69 10.26
N PHE A 172 4.55 11.68 10.22
CA PHE A 172 3.77 12.59 9.39
C PHE A 172 3.38 13.83 10.19
N GLY A 173 4.22 14.87 10.12
CA GLY A 173 3.80 16.22 10.48
C GLY A 173 2.74 16.70 9.51
N PHE A 174 1.45 16.57 9.86
CA PHE A 174 0.44 17.36 9.17
C PHE A 174 0.76 18.86 9.38
N PRO A 175 0.61 19.71 8.37
CA PRO A 175 0.73 21.15 8.52
C PRO A 175 -0.26 21.60 9.58
N GLY A 176 0.24 22.02 10.78
CA GLY A 176 -0.57 22.44 11.93
C GLY A 176 -0.25 21.73 13.25
N GLY A 177 0.42 20.61 13.24
CA GLY A 177 0.93 19.94 14.44
C GLY A 177 2.39 20.33 14.66
N GLY A 178 2.67 21.33 15.47
CA GLY A 178 4.02 21.69 15.93
C GLY A 178 4.62 20.57 16.79
N GLY A 179 4.86 19.41 16.20
CA GLY A 179 5.63 18.32 16.77
C GLY A 179 7.10 18.66 16.65
N ALA A 180 7.64 19.31 17.70
CA ALA A 180 9.07 19.37 17.91
C ALA A 180 9.67 17.97 17.67
N ARG A 181 10.85 17.91 17.06
CA ARG A 181 11.77 16.77 17.15
C ARG A 181 11.99 16.45 18.61
N GLY A 182 11.00 15.80 19.24
CA GLY A 182 11.08 15.30 20.59
C GLY A 182 12.01 14.11 20.58
N GLY A 183 13.16 14.27 21.16
CA GLY A 183 14.09 13.19 21.49
C GLY A 183 13.42 12.15 22.38
N GLY A 184 12.63 11.29 21.80
CA GLY A 184 12.17 10.04 22.39
C GLY A 184 12.98 8.93 21.79
N GLY A 185 13.99 8.48 22.47
CA GLY A 185 14.84 7.30 22.48
C GLY A 185 14.85 6.23 21.39
N GLY A 186 14.44 6.51 20.16
CA GLY A 186 14.54 5.61 19.01
C GLY A 186 15.32 6.28 17.90
N GLY A 187 16.64 6.08 17.87
CA GLY A 187 17.46 6.48 16.75
C GLY A 187 17.06 5.73 15.46
N ASP A 188 17.54 6.20 14.31
CA ASP A 188 17.30 5.58 13.00
C ASP A 188 17.97 4.21 12.85
N ASP A 189 18.68 3.72 13.89
CA ASP A 189 19.44 2.46 13.89
C ASP A 189 18.58 1.21 13.66
N TRP A 190 17.28 1.28 13.90
CA TRP A 190 16.38 0.17 13.58
C TRP A 190 16.40 -0.19 12.09
N ALA A 191 16.67 0.80 11.22
CA ALA A 191 16.77 0.61 9.78
C ALA A 191 18.03 -0.17 9.36
N LEU A 192 18.96 -0.43 10.29
CA LEU A 192 20.13 -1.30 10.11
C LEU A 192 19.87 -2.72 10.60
N ASN A 193 18.73 -2.97 11.28
CA ASN A 193 18.38 -4.28 11.83
C ASN A 193 17.48 -5.04 10.85
N GLU A 194 17.95 -6.17 10.35
CA GLU A 194 17.22 -6.96 9.34
C GLU A 194 15.90 -7.53 9.84
N GLU A 195 15.82 -7.96 11.11
CA GLU A 195 14.55 -8.45 11.66
C GLU A 195 13.53 -7.32 11.74
N ALA A 196 13.94 -6.11 12.13
CA ALA A 196 13.06 -4.95 12.17
C ALA A 196 12.57 -4.58 10.75
N ILE A 197 13.42 -4.63 9.73
CA ILE A 197 13.03 -4.41 8.34
C ILE A 197 12.03 -5.47 7.87
N ARG A 198 12.25 -6.75 8.18
CA ARG A 198 11.32 -7.85 7.83
C ARG A 198 10.01 -7.75 8.62
N ASN A 199 10.05 -7.30 9.88
CA ASN A 199 8.85 -7.02 10.65
C ASN A 199 8.03 -5.92 9.97
N LEU A 200 8.64 -4.78 9.59
CA LEU A 200 7.98 -3.75 8.81
C LEU A 200 7.43 -4.32 7.50
N GLY A 201 8.21 -5.17 6.83
CA GLY A 201 7.87 -5.75 5.54
C GLY A 201 6.65 -6.66 5.57
N TYR A 202 6.64 -7.64 6.46
CA TYR A 202 5.60 -8.68 6.46
C TYR A 202 5.40 -9.41 7.80
N MET A 203 6.45 -9.70 8.60
CA MET A 203 6.32 -10.63 9.71
C MET A 203 5.42 -10.10 10.84
N GLN A 204 5.40 -8.78 11.08
CA GLN A 204 4.59 -8.19 12.15
C GLN A 204 3.09 -8.43 11.97
N MET A 205 2.61 -8.51 10.72
CA MET A 205 1.19 -8.74 10.45
C MET A 205 0.76 -10.09 10.98
N LYS A 206 1.51 -11.16 10.64
CA LYS A 206 1.27 -12.52 11.12
C LYS A 206 1.48 -12.66 12.62
N LYS A 207 2.59 -12.12 13.14
CA LYS A 207 2.90 -12.17 14.58
C LYS A 207 1.79 -11.54 15.42
N THR A 208 1.29 -10.38 15.01
CA THR A 208 0.21 -9.66 15.69
C THR A 208 -1.13 -10.37 15.54
N HIS A 209 -1.43 -10.89 14.33
CA HIS A 209 -2.64 -11.68 14.08
C HIS A 209 -2.71 -12.89 15.02
N ASP A 210 -1.68 -13.71 15.05
CA ASP A 210 -1.67 -14.94 15.83
C ASP A 210 -1.81 -14.65 17.33
N ALA A 211 -1.12 -13.61 17.83
CA ALA A 211 -1.29 -13.18 19.21
C ALA A 211 -2.73 -12.74 19.51
N ALA A 212 -3.35 -11.99 18.61
CA ALA A 212 -4.74 -11.55 18.75
C ALA A 212 -5.73 -12.74 18.71
N MET A 213 -5.49 -13.76 17.88
CA MET A 213 -6.32 -14.97 17.83
C MET A 213 -6.29 -15.73 19.15
N VAL A 214 -5.12 -15.88 19.78
CA VAL A 214 -5.00 -16.52 21.09
C VAL A 214 -5.72 -15.71 22.19
N ILE A 215 -5.57 -14.39 22.18
CA ILE A 215 -6.24 -13.50 23.15
C ILE A 215 -7.76 -13.60 23.00
N THR A 216 -8.25 -13.52 21.77
CA THR A 216 -9.70 -13.61 21.45
C THR A 216 -10.27 -14.95 21.93
N GLU A 217 -9.59 -16.06 21.63
CA GLU A 217 -10.00 -17.40 22.04
C GLU A 217 -10.02 -17.55 23.58
N ARG A 218 -9.02 -17.01 24.29
CA ARG A 218 -8.98 -17.01 25.76
C ARG A 218 -10.12 -16.24 26.38
N VAL A 219 -10.54 -15.12 25.77
CA VAL A 219 -11.60 -14.27 26.33
C VAL A 219 -12.99 -14.77 25.95
N TYR A 220 -13.24 -15.06 24.69
CA TYR A 220 -14.58 -15.43 24.19
C TYR A 220 -14.83 -16.94 24.12
N GLY A 221 -13.78 -17.78 24.26
CA GLY A 221 -13.89 -19.25 24.14
C GLY A 221 -13.83 -19.77 22.72
N GLU A 222 -13.79 -18.90 21.71
CA GLU A 222 -13.64 -19.26 20.30
C GLU A 222 -12.89 -18.19 19.50
N ARG A 223 -12.40 -18.55 18.31
CA ARG A 223 -11.75 -17.64 17.38
C ARG A 223 -12.78 -16.91 16.52
N PRO A 224 -12.40 -15.75 15.91
CA PRO A 224 -13.26 -15.07 14.96
C PRO A 224 -13.67 -15.99 13.80
N ARG A 225 -14.91 -15.85 13.35
CA ARG A 225 -15.38 -16.51 12.12
C ARG A 225 -14.98 -15.77 10.87
N PHE A 226 -14.85 -14.44 10.99
CA PHE A 226 -14.45 -13.56 9.90
C PHE A 226 -13.33 -12.64 10.37
N ASN A 227 -12.24 -12.65 9.61
CA ASN A 227 -11.09 -11.78 9.83
C ASN A 227 -10.91 -10.84 8.66
N TYR A 228 -10.81 -9.56 8.95
CA TYR A 228 -10.59 -8.51 7.97
C TYR A 228 -9.24 -7.83 8.19
N TYR A 229 -8.64 -7.36 7.11
CA TYR A 229 -7.52 -6.42 7.18
C TYR A 229 -7.94 -5.10 6.54
N ILE A 230 -7.82 -3.99 7.27
CA ILE A 230 -8.18 -2.66 6.76
C ILE A 230 -7.00 -1.72 6.97
N GLY A 231 -6.54 -1.11 5.88
CA GLY A 231 -5.42 -0.20 5.96
C GLY A 231 -5.38 0.86 4.87
N THR A 232 -4.66 1.94 5.18
CA THR A 232 -4.43 3.08 4.28
C THR A 232 -2.93 3.32 4.16
N SER A 233 -2.43 3.69 2.97
CA SER A 233 -1.01 3.99 2.79
C SER A 233 -0.12 2.76 3.03
N GLN A 234 0.80 2.84 3.99
CA GLN A 234 1.56 1.68 4.47
C GLN A 234 0.62 0.54 4.91
N GLY A 235 -0.45 0.85 5.65
CA GLY A 235 -1.47 -0.13 6.04
C GLY A 235 -2.19 -0.74 4.83
N GLY A 236 -2.37 0.02 3.75
CA GLY A 236 -2.88 -0.49 2.48
C GLY A 236 -1.90 -1.49 1.83
N ARG A 237 -0.58 -1.24 1.91
CA ARG A 237 0.45 -2.20 1.51
C ARG A 237 0.37 -3.48 2.36
N GLU A 238 0.26 -3.31 3.68
CA GLU A 238 0.12 -4.43 4.62
C GLU A 238 -1.10 -5.29 4.28
N ALA A 239 -2.23 -4.67 3.96
CA ALA A 239 -3.44 -5.36 3.52
C ALA A 239 -3.20 -6.22 2.27
N LEU A 240 -2.45 -5.74 1.28
CA LEU A 240 -2.07 -6.53 0.11
C LEU A 240 -1.01 -7.58 0.44
N THR A 241 -0.07 -7.27 1.35
CA THR A 241 0.93 -8.23 1.82
C THR A 241 0.27 -9.46 2.44
N VAL A 242 -0.76 -9.28 3.27
CA VAL A 242 -1.42 -10.43 3.90
C VAL A 242 -2.20 -11.28 2.90
N ALA A 243 -2.78 -10.68 1.85
CA ALA A 243 -3.39 -11.45 0.76
C ALA A 243 -2.36 -12.32 0.01
N GLN A 244 -1.14 -11.81 -0.17
CA GLN A 244 -0.07 -12.46 -0.90
C GLN A 244 0.65 -13.52 -0.05
N ARG A 245 0.91 -13.24 1.23
CA ARG A 245 1.76 -14.08 2.10
C ARG A 245 1.00 -14.93 3.12
N TYR A 246 -0.13 -14.44 3.60
CA TYR A 246 -0.93 -15.07 4.66
C TYR A 246 -2.41 -15.21 4.25
N PRO A 247 -2.68 -15.73 3.04
CA PRO A 247 -4.04 -15.77 2.50
C PRO A 247 -5.01 -16.59 3.35
N ALA A 248 -4.51 -17.51 4.19
CA ALA A 248 -5.35 -18.34 5.06
C ALA A 248 -5.95 -17.56 6.24
N ASP A 249 -5.39 -16.42 6.61
CA ASP A 249 -5.72 -15.73 7.86
C ASP A 249 -6.83 -14.67 7.70
N TYR A 250 -7.18 -14.27 6.46
CA TYR A 250 -8.12 -13.16 6.24
C TYR A 250 -9.17 -13.49 5.20
N ASP A 251 -10.42 -13.11 5.49
CA ASP A 251 -11.58 -13.30 4.62
C ASP A 251 -11.83 -12.10 3.72
N GLY A 252 -11.56 -10.89 4.23
CA GLY A 252 -11.79 -9.66 3.50
C GLY A 252 -10.68 -8.64 3.69
N ILE A 253 -10.36 -7.90 2.64
CA ILE A 253 -9.30 -6.90 2.62
C ILE A 253 -9.81 -5.58 2.06
N VAL A 254 -9.52 -4.49 2.78
CA VAL A 254 -9.69 -3.12 2.28
C VAL A 254 -8.34 -2.43 2.29
N ALA A 255 -7.83 -2.11 1.09
CA ALA A 255 -6.58 -1.40 0.91
C ALA A 255 -6.83 -0.04 0.27
N ASN A 256 -6.52 1.03 0.98
CA ASN A 256 -6.63 2.39 0.47
C ASN A 256 -5.25 2.95 0.15
N VAL A 257 -5.09 3.52 -1.04
CA VAL A 257 -3.84 4.16 -1.52
C VAL A 257 -2.58 3.38 -1.12
N PRO A 258 -2.49 2.06 -1.45
CA PRO A 258 -1.43 1.19 -0.97
C PRO A 258 -0.06 1.58 -1.54
N ILE A 259 0.97 1.51 -0.70
CA ILE A 259 2.36 1.68 -1.12
C ILE A 259 2.91 0.32 -1.60
N LEU A 260 2.75 -0.02 -2.87
CA LEU A 260 3.07 -1.36 -3.40
C LEU A 260 4.55 -1.66 -3.51
N ASN A 261 5.27 -0.80 -4.22
CA ASN A 261 6.70 -0.90 -4.43
C ASN A 261 7.42 -0.07 -3.37
N PHE A 262 7.35 -0.47 -2.11
CA PHE A 262 7.85 0.31 -0.97
C PHE A 262 9.34 0.65 -1.13
N SER A 263 10.16 -0.34 -1.50
CA SER A 263 11.61 -0.15 -1.66
C SER A 263 11.94 0.91 -2.71
N THR A 264 11.22 0.93 -3.84
CA THR A 264 11.44 1.91 -4.90
C THR A 264 10.79 3.25 -4.58
N LEU A 265 9.62 3.28 -3.93
CA LEU A 265 8.99 4.52 -3.51
C LEU A 265 9.91 5.32 -2.58
N MET A 266 10.62 4.66 -1.66
CA MET A 266 11.57 5.32 -0.77
C MET A 266 12.79 5.87 -1.53
N LEU A 267 13.18 5.22 -2.61
CA LEU A 267 14.30 5.64 -3.47
C LEU A 267 13.91 6.72 -4.49
N ALA A 268 12.68 6.72 -4.97
CA ALA A 268 12.27 7.55 -6.11
C ALA A 268 12.51 9.06 -5.93
N PRO A 269 12.29 9.69 -4.76
CA PRO A 269 12.65 11.09 -4.57
C PRO A 269 14.15 11.35 -4.76
N GLU A 270 14.99 10.42 -4.35
CA GLU A 270 16.44 10.56 -4.49
C GLU A 270 16.89 10.36 -5.94
N LEU A 271 16.24 9.49 -6.70
CA LEU A 271 16.48 9.36 -8.14
C LEU A 271 16.17 10.68 -8.88
N ILE A 272 15.08 11.35 -8.50
CA ILE A 272 14.72 12.65 -9.07
C ILE A 272 15.79 13.70 -8.69
N ARG A 273 16.22 13.74 -7.43
CA ARG A 273 17.27 14.67 -6.97
C ARG A 273 18.62 14.41 -7.67
N ILE A 274 18.94 13.14 -7.96
CA ILE A 274 20.13 12.79 -8.75
C ILE A 274 20.00 13.35 -10.17
N GLN A 275 18.83 13.23 -10.80
CA GLN A 275 18.54 13.80 -12.11
C GLN A 275 18.68 15.34 -12.11
N GLU A 276 18.33 15.99 -11.01
CA GLU A 276 18.35 17.44 -10.84
C GLU A 276 19.72 18.01 -10.38
N LYS A 277 20.75 17.18 -10.19
CA LYS A 277 22.10 17.68 -9.81
C LYS A 277 22.60 18.84 -10.70
N PRO A 278 22.46 18.78 -12.04
CA PRO A 278 22.65 19.98 -12.86
C PRO A 278 21.49 20.97 -12.62
N LEU A 279 21.79 22.23 -12.24
CA LEU A 279 20.75 23.24 -11.98
C LEU A 279 19.84 23.51 -13.17
N SER A 280 20.33 23.28 -14.39
CA SER A 280 19.50 23.33 -15.61
C SER A 280 18.38 22.31 -15.66
N ASN A 281 18.47 21.24 -14.86
CA ASN A 281 17.49 20.17 -14.79
C ASN A 281 16.46 20.39 -13.66
N TRP A 282 16.73 21.35 -12.78
CA TRP A 282 15.92 21.58 -11.60
C TRP A 282 14.62 22.28 -11.93
N VAL A 283 13.49 21.58 -11.74
CA VAL A 283 12.14 22.11 -11.92
C VAL A 283 11.71 22.82 -10.65
N THR A 284 11.72 24.15 -10.65
CA THR A 284 11.30 24.94 -9.49
C THR A 284 9.79 24.94 -9.32
N ARG A 285 9.32 25.23 -8.09
CA ARG A 285 7.90 25.40 -7.79
C ARG A 285 7.23 26.48 -8.66
N ALA A 286 7.99 27.49 -9.08
CA ALA A 286 7.48 28.55 -9.96
C ALA A 286 6.86 28.00 -11.25
N LYS A 287 7.37 26.88 -11.76
CA LYS A 287 6.90 26.24 -13.00
C LYS A 287 5.58 25.46 -12.85
N ALA A 288 5.08 25.24 -11.63
CA ALA A 288 3.94 24.38 -11.36
C ALA A 288 2.68 24.74 -12.17
N ASN A 289 2.38 26.03 -12.32
CA ASN A 289 1.19 26.47 -13.06
C ASN A 289 1.29 26.16 -14.57
N ALA A 290 2.47 26.36 -15.17
CA ALA A 290 2.69 26.04 -16.58
C ALA A 290 2.59 24.53 -16.83
N ILE A 291 3.24 23.73 -15.99
CA ILE A 291 3.23 22.25 -16.07
C ILE A 291 1.79 21.72 -15.95
N ARG A 292 1.06 22.17 -14.95
CA ARG A 292 -0.34 21.78 -14.73
C ARG A 292 -1.23 22.25 -15.87
N GLY A 293 -1.06 23.49 -16.33
CA GLY A 293 -1.83 24.05 -17.46
C GLY A 293 -1.64 23.23 -18.73
N GLU A 294 -0.40 22.81 -19.03
CA GLU A 294 -0.13 21.96 -20.20
C GLU A 294 -0.73 20.55 -20.05
N PHE A 295 -0.69 19.98 -18.85
CA PHE A 295 -1.38 18.73 -18.57
C PHE A 295 -2.87 18.84 -18.80
N MET A 296 -3.52 19.85 -18.24
CA MET A 296 -4.96 20.09 -18.42
C MET A 296 -5.32 20.30 -19.90
N ARG A 297 -4.53 21.10 -20.62
CA ARG A 297 -4.75 21.38 -22.05
C ARG A 297 -4.78 20.11 -22.90
N GLN A 298 -3.98 19.12 -22.56
CA GLN A 298 -3.93 17.85 -23.30
C GLN A 298 -4.97 16.83 -22.82
N ALA A 299 -5.23 16.78 -21.51
CA ALA A 299 -5.93 15.67 -20.87
C ALA A 299 -7.41 15.92 -20.53
N ASP A 300 -7.83 17.17 -20.25
CA ASP A 300 -9.18 17.49 -19.73
C ASP A 300 -10.32 17.00 -20.63
N LYS A 301 -10.16 17.10 -21.94
CA LYS A 301 -11.14 16.68 -22.95
C LYS A 301 -11.27 15.18 -23.18
N LEU A 302 -10.38 14.36 -22.61
CA LEU A 302 -10.26 12.91 -22.94
C LEU A 302 -11.42 12.07 -22.42
N ASP A 303 -12.22 12.60 -21.52
CA ASP A 303 -13.42 11.94 -21.00
C ASP A 303 -14.73 12.48 -21.58
N GLY A 304 -14.63 13.44 -22.53
CA GLY A 304 -15.76 14.05 -23.22
C GLY A 304 -16.25 15.37 -22.63
N LEU A 305 -15.58 15.90 -21.59
CA LEU A 305 -15.94 17.18 -20.95
C LEU A 305 -14.66 17.98 -20.65
N GLU A 306 -14.70 19.29 -20.78
CA GLU A 306 -13.64 20.20 -20.35
C GLU A 306 -14.14 20.99 -19.11
N ASP A 307 -14.00 20.37 -17.93
CA ASP A 307 -14.55 20.88 -16.67
C ASP A 307 -13.54 20.95 -15.51
N GLY A 308 -12.28 20.69 -15.80
CA GLY A 308 -11.22 20.67 -14.80
C GLY A 308 -11.10 19.32 -14.06
N VAL A 309 -11.70 18.23 -14.59
CA VAL A 309 -11.59 16.88 -14.03
C VAL A 309 -11.09 15.89 -15.08
N ILE A 310 -10.03 15.17 -14.78
CA ILE A 310 -9.43 14.18 -15.67
C ILE A 310 -9.97 12.78 -15.33
N ASN A 311 -11.13 12.42 -15.86
CA ASN A 311 -11.70 11.09 -15.59
C ASN A 311 -10.99 9.98 -16.39
N ASN A 312 -10.52 10.24 -17.62
CA ASN A 312 -9.79 9.26 -18.43
C ASN A 312 -8.29 9.26 -18.06
N TYR A 313 -8.00 8.85 -16.84
CA TYR A 313 -6.65 8.82 -16.28
C TYR A 313 -5.67 7.91 -17.04
N MET A 314 -6.15 6.83 -17.68
CA MET A 314 -5.28 5.93 -18.45
C MET A 314 -4.82 6.59 -19.76
N ALA A 315 -5.72 7.22 -20.50
CA ALA A 315 -5.36 7.97 -21.70
C ALA A 315 -4.48 9.18 -21.34
N ALA A 316 -4.81 9.91 -20.25
CA ALA A 316 -3.97 10.99 -19.75
C ALA A 316 -2.55 10.50 -19.41
N ARG A 317 -2.42 9.36 -18.70
CA ARG A 317 -1.11 8.74 -18.42
C ARG A 317 -0.34 8.45 -19.71
N ALA A 318 -0.99 7.84 -20.69
CA ALA A 318 -0.35 7.47 -21.97
C ALA A 318 0.22 8.67 -22.74
N LEU A 319 -0.36 9.87 -22.58
CA LEU A 319 0.18 11.09 -23.19
C LEU A 319 1.55 11.48 -22.64
N PHE A 320 1.82 11.22 -21.36
CA PHE A 320 3.02 11.71 -20.67
C PHE A 320 4.05 10.61 -20.36
N ASP A 321 3.65 9.34 -20.43
CA ASP A 321 4.56 8.20 -20.25
C ASP A 321 5.46 8.02 -21.47
N MET A 322 6.75 8.28 -21.30
CA MET A 322 7.78 8.17 -22.33
C MET A 322 8.53 6.84 -22.31
N SER A 323 8.11 5.90 -21.46
CA SER A 323 8.76 4.59 -21.34
C SER A 323 8.52 3.68 -22.54
N GLU A 324 7.50 4.00 -23.34
CA GLU A 324 7.08 3.28 -24.54
C GLU A 324 6.77 4.26 -25.68
N GLY A 325 6.79 3.75 -26.92
CA GLY A 325 6.47 4.52 -28.11
C GLY A 325 7.67 5.27 -28.72
N ASP A 326 7.40 6.40 -29.39
CA ASP A 326 8.45 7.19 -30.04
C ASP A 326 9.33 7.89 -29.00
N PRO A 327 10.64 7.58 -28.91
CA PRO A 327 11.54 8.22 -27.94
C PRO A 327 11.73 9.71 -28.20
N ASN A 328 11.41 10.20 -29.40
CA ASN A 328 11.51 11.63 -29.74
C ASN A 328 10.25 12.42 -29.37
N ARG A 329 9.20 11.77 -28.95
CA ARG A 329 7.99 12.44 -28.48
C ARG A 329 8.33 13.34 -27.28
N ASN A 330 7.78 14.55 -27.30
CA ASN A 330 7.91 15.46 -26.17
C ASN A 330 6.55 16.01 -25.77
N PRO A 331 5.92 15.44 -24.73
CA PRO A 331 4.60 15.93 -24.26
C PRO A 331 4.66 17.35 -23.68
N TRP A 332 5.86 17.85 -23.35
CA TRP A 332 6.11 19.17 -22.79
C TRP A 332 6.65 20.17 -23.81
N ALA A 333 6.59 19.86 -25.12
CA ALA A 333 7.17 20.68 -26.17
C ALA A 333 6.62 22.12 -26.18
N ALA A 334 5.35 22.32 -25.83
CA ALA A 334 4.74 23.65 -25.75
C ALA A 334 5.35 24.54 -24.67
N LEU A 335 5.98 23.94 -23.64
CA LEU A 335 6.65 24.68 -22.55
C LEU A 335 8.14 24.89 -22.81
N ARG A 336 8.72 24.28 -23.84
CA ARG A 336 10.13 24.37 -24.13
C ARG A 336 10.56 25.82 -24.39
N ALA A 337 11.61 26.28 -23.72
CA ALA A 337 12.24 27.55 -24.01
C ALA A 337 12.85 27.58 -25.44
N PRO A 338 12.90 28.71 -26.14
CA PRO A 338 13.36 28.79 -27.53
C PRO A 338 14.72 28.10 -27.77
N ASP A 339 15.67 28.34 -26.89
CA ASP A 339 17.02 27.78 -26.99
C ASP A 339 17.26 26.61 -26.05
N GLY A 340 16.20 26.06 -25.47
CA GLY A 340 16.30 25.00 -24.46
C GLY A 340 16.90 25.44 -23.12
N VAL A 341 16.94 26.76 -22.87
CA VAL A 341 17.49 27.36 -21.64
C VAL A 341 16.40 28.15 -20.91
N ASP A 342 16.15 27.78 -19.64
CA ASP A 342 15.26 28.57 -18.77
C ASP A 342 16.01 29.83 -18.28
N THR A 343 15.62 30.97 -18.80
CA THR A 343 16.22 32.30 -18.44
C THR A 343 15.50 32.97 -17.28
N ASN A 344 14.36 32.39 -16.79
CA ASN A 344 13.58 32.90 -15.67
C ASN A 344 13.01 31.77 -14.83
N SER A 345 13.81 31.19 -13.94
CA SER A 345 13.44 30.09 -13.06
C SER A 345 12.36 30.44 -12.02
N SER A 346 12.10 31.75 -11.82
CA SER A 346 11.09 32.26 -10.88
C SER A 346 9.77 32.66 -11.56
N ASP A 347 9.61 32.42 -12.85
CA ASP A 347 8.35 32.70 -13.57
C ASP A 347 7.23 31.76 -13.10
N THR A 348 6.19 32.33 -12.50
CA THR A 348 5.01 31.61 -11.98
C THR A 348 3.82 31.63 -12.94
N SER A 349 3.98 32.24 -14.11
CA SER A 349 2.89 32.35 -15.09
C SER A 349 2.52 30.98 -15.69
N ALA A 350 1.32 30.90 -16.24
CA ALA A 350 0.90 29.72 -17.01
C ALA A 350 1.71 29.52 -18.32
N ASN A 351 2.47 30.55 -18.74
CA ASN A 351 3.33 30.53 -19.93
C ASN A 351 4.83 30.36 -19.59
N ALA A 352 5.16 30.05 -18.33
CA ALA A 352 6.54 29.83 -17.91
C ALA A 352 7.22 28.77 -18.78
N ARG A 353 8.46 29.05 -19.18
CA ARG A 353 9.23 28.15 -20.07
C ARG A 353 10.13 27.23 -19.28
N LEU A 354 10.44 26.10 -19.88
CA LEU A 354 11.29 25.04 -19.31
C LEU A 354 12.55 24.87 -20.17
N SER A 355 13.68 24.61 -19.52
CA SER A 355 14.88 24.13 -20.18
C SER A 355 14.72 22.70 -20.69
N ASP A 356 15.63 22.27 -21.59
CA ASP A 356 15.67 20.87 -22.04
C ASP A 356 15.90 19.92 -20.86
N GLY A 357 16.78 20.29 -19.92
CA GLY A 357 17.03 19.49 -18.71
C GLY A 357 15.82 19.37 -17.78
N GLN A 358 15.03 20.43 -17.60
CA GLN A 358 13.78 20.39 -16.84
C GLN A 358 12.73 19.50 -17.52
N ILE A 359 12.67 19.51 -18.85
CA ILE A 359 11.78 18.63 -19.62
C ILE A 359 12.18 17.16 -19.42
N GLU A 360 13.46 16.81 -19.47
CA GLU A 360 13.93 15.45 -19.20
C GLU A 360 13.59 15.01 -17.76
N THR A 361 13.66 15.93 -16.79
CA THR A 361 13.20 15.63 -15.41
C THR A 361 11.70 15.33 -15.37
N LEU A 362 10.86 16.11 -16.05
CA LEU A 362 9.41 15.83 -16.13
C LEU A 362 9.12 14.50 -16.83
N LYS A 363 9.83 14.20 -17.93
CA LYS A 363 9.70 12.90 -18.60
C LYS A 363 10.02 11.75 -17.64
N MET A 364 11.08 11.87 -16.85
CA MET A 364 11.44 10.87 -15.86
C MET A 364 10.36 10.72 -14.78
N VAL A 365 9.84 11.82 -14.25
CA VAL A 365 8.85 11.84 -13.15
C VAL A 365 7.50 11.25 -13.58
N TYR A 366 7.11 11.43 -14.83
CA TYR A 366 5.79 11.02 -15.33
C TYR A 366 5.82 9.80 -16.27
N SER A 367 6.96 9.09 -16.30
CA SER A 367 7.12 7.84 -17.06
C SER A 367 7.47 6.69 -16.13
N ARG A 368 7.34 5.46 -16.63
CA ARG A 368 7.84 4.27 -15.92
C ARG A 368 9.37 4.31 -15.85
N TYR A 369 9.89 4.31 -14.63
CA TYR A 369 11.32 4.17 -14.39
C TYR A 369 11.76 2.71 -14.57
N LYS A 370 12.74 2.46 -15.42
CA LYS A 370 13.25 1.11 -15.72
C LYS A 370 14.37 0.74 -14.75
N PHE A 371 14.28 -0.47 -14.20
CA PHE A 371 15.32 -1.02 -13.33
C PHE A 371 16.45 -1.66 -14.16
N ALA A 372 17.66 -1.62 -13.64
CA ALA A 372 18.80 -2.34 -14.23
C ALA A 372 18.58 -3.87 -14.17
N THR A 373 18.00 -4.37 -13.09
CA THR A 373 17.61 -5.77 -12.91
C THR A 373 16.20 -5.87 -12.35
N PRO A 374 15.46 -6.96 -12.64
CA PRO A 374 14.14 -7.16 -12.06
C PRO A 374 14.19 -7.25 -10.53
N LEU A 375 13.25 -6.60 -9.86
CA LEU A 375 13.00 -6.72 -8.42
C LEU A 375 12.09 -7.91 -8.10
N ALA A 376 11.63 -8.01 -6.86
CA ALA A 376 10.72 -9.07 -6.41
C ALA A 376 9.55 -9.27 -7.40
N ASN A 377 9.13 -10.52 -7.57
CA ASN A 377 8.04 -10.94 -8.47
C ASN A 377 8.27 -10.59 -9.95
N GLY A 378 9.54 -10.34 -10.35
CA GLY A 378 9.90 -10.04 -11.72
C GLY A 378 9.55 -8.62 -12.18
N VAL A 379 9.27 -7.71 -11.26
CA VAL A 379 8.96 -6.30 -11.54
C VAL A 379 10.17 -5.61 -12.18
N LYS A 380 10.00 -5.04 -13.36
CA LYS A 380 11.07 -4.40 -14.16
C LYS A 380 11.00 -2.88 -14.17
N THR A 381 9.89 -2.32 -13.73
CA THR A 381 9.64 -0.88 -13.79
C THR A 381 8.92 -0.40 -12.54
N PHE A 382 9.06 0.89 -12.26
CA PHE A 382 8.26 1.60 -11.28
C PHE A 382 7.45 2.68 -11.99
N GLY A 383 6.13 2.64 -11.80
CA GLY A 383 5.19 3.43 -12.56
C GLY A 383 5.21 4.94 -12.30
N MET A 384 6.02 5.42 -11.37
CA MET A 384 6.19 6.82 -11.01
C MET A 384 4.83 7.53 -10.75
N TRP A 385 4.74 8.82 -11.02
CA TRP A 385 3.54 9.60 -10.73
C TRP A 385 2.81 10.01 -12.01
N LEU A 386 1.56 10.43 -11.86
CA LEU A 386 0.82 11.12 -12.91
C LEU A 386 1.00 12.63 -12.75
N PRO A 387 0.89 13.44 -13.82
CA PRO A 387 0.82 14.89 -13.69
C PRO A 387 -0.32 15.29 -12.75
N ASN A 388 0.00 16.14 -11.78
CA ASN A 388 -0.89 16.47 -10.68
C ASN A 388 -1.73 17.72 -11.01
N THR A 389 -3.04 17.65 -10.75
CA THR A 389 -4.00 18.74 -10.96
C THR A 389 -4.28 19.53 -9.68
N ASP A 390 -3.77 19.13 -8.50
CA ASP A 390 -4.01 19.85 -7.24
C ASP A 390 -3.49 21.29 -7.31
N PRO A 391 -4.36 22.31 -7.27
CA PRO A 391 -3.97 23.71 -7.35
C PRO A 391 -3.42 24.25 -6.03
N THR A 392 -3.61 23.54 -4.90
CA THR A 392 -3.31 24.08 -3.57
C THR A 392 -1.81 24.09 -3.25
N GLY A 393 -1.05 23.29 -3.94
CA GLY A 393 0.39 23.22 -3.78
C GLY A 393 0.87 22.40 -2.58
N SER A 394 0.00 22.09 -1.62
CA SER A 394 0.39 21.35 -0.41
C SER A 394 0.79 19.90 -0.68
N GLY A 395 0.34 19.35 -1.78
CA GLY A 395 0.65 18.01 -2.23
C GLY A 395 1.35 17.98 -3.58
N LEU A 396 1.75 19.14 -4.14
CA LEU A 396 2.37 19.18 -5.44
C LEU A 396 3.68 18.41 -5.45
N ILE A 397 3.73 17.47 -6.34
CA ILE A 397 4.91 16.67 -6.62
C ILE A 397 6.13 17.53 -6.93
N VAL A 398 5.93 18.59 -7.72
CA VAL A 398 6.95 19.57 -8.06
C VAL A 398 7.52 20.25 -6.81
N ASP A 399 6.65 20.72 -5.90
CA ASP A 399 7.09 21.39 -4.68
C ASP A 399 7.84 20.45 -3.73
N GLN A 400 7.37 19.25 -3.57
CA GLN A 400 7.93 18.29 -2.62
C GLN A 400 9.17 17.55 -3.13
N ARG A 401 9.29 17.35 -4.43
CA ARG A 401 10.37 16.57 -5.03
C ARG A 401 11.48 17.38 -5.61
N PHE A 402 11.17 18.52 -6.17
CA PHE A 402 12.16 19.38 -6.80
C PHE A 402 12.67 20.46 -5.85
N ARG A 403 12.55 20.24 -4.55
CA ARG A 403 12.98 21.18 -3.54
C ARG A 403 14.33 20.79 -2.96
N GLY A 404 15.34 21.49 -3.37
CA GLY A 404 16.70 21.32 -2.85
C GLY A 404 17.41 20.09 -3.43
N GLN A 405 18.66 20.23 -3.71
CA GLN A 405 19.46 19.21 -4.39
C GLN A 405 20.56 18.64 -3.53
N GLU A 406 20.85 19.26 -2.40
CA GLU A 406 21.94 18.84 -1.55
C GLU A 406 21.42 18.31 -0.23
N GLY A 407 21.87 17.12 0.09
CA GLY A 407 21.73 16.51 1.38
C GLY A 407 20.28 16.34 1.87
N ALA A 408 20.17 15.61 2.94
CA ALA A 408 18.96 15.41 3.66
C ALA A 408 18.89 16.37 4.84
N GLY A 409 18.63 17.62 4.57
CA GLY A 409 18.44 18.60 5.65
C GLY A 409 17.06 18.56 6.26
N PRO A 410 16.84 19.21 7.43
CA PRO A 410 15.52 19.34 8.07
C PRO A 410 14.46 20.00 7.18
N SER A 411 14.88 20.73 6.16
CA SER A 411 14.02 21.37 5.16
C SER A 411 13.71 20.47 3.96
N ALA A 412 14.22 19.24 3.92
CA ALA A 412 13.89 18.29 2.87
C ALA A 412 12.39 17.98 2.90
N PRO A 413 11.74 17.79 1.75
CA PRO A 413 10.36 17.36 1.68
C PRO A 413 10.15 16.04 2.44
N MET A 414 8.94 15.81 2.93
CA MET A 414 8.58 14.60 3.71
C MET A 414 9.00 13.31 2.98
N HIS A 415 8.83 13.25 1.68
CA HIS A 415 9.24 12.09 0.86
C HIS A 415 10.73 11.83 0.90
N SER A 416 11.54 12.89 0.72
CA SER A 416 12.99 12.76 0.82
C SER A 416 13.42 12.29 2.21
N GLN A 417 12.76 12.77 3.28
CA GLN A 417 13.09 12.31 4.64
C GLN A 417 12.82 10.83 4.83
N LEU A 418 11.68 10.32 4.33
CA LEU A 418 11.37 8.89 4.32
C LEU A 418 12.31 8.13 3.38
N GLY A 419 12.58 8.68 2.20
CA GLY A 419 13.51 8.14 1.23
C GLY A 419 14.92 8.02 1.78
N ILE A 420 15.40 9.02 2.53
CA ILE A 420 16.71 8.97 3.17
C ILE A 420 16.85 7.72 4.03
N LEU A 421 15.94 7.50 4.98
CA LEU A 421 16.04 6.34 5.86
C LEU A 421 15.94 5.03 5.06
N GLY A 422 15.05 4.97 4.08
CA GLY A 422 14.91 3.82 3.18
C GLY A 422 16.15 3.56 2.33
N VAL A 423 16.85 4.60 1.88
CA VAL A 423 18.08 4.46 1.09
C VAL A 423 19.28 4.26 2.00
N THR A 424 19.55 5.18 2.93
CA THR A 424 20.76 5.12 3.75
C THR A 424 20.71 4.00 4.78
N GLY A 425 19.54 3.76 5.39
CA GLY A 425 19.35 2.66 6.33
C GLY A 425 19.23 1.31 5.62
N PHE A 426 18.18 1.11 4.83
CA PHE A 426 17.88 -0.22 4.26
C PHE A 426 18.86 -0.66 3.17
N LEU A 427 19.19 0.24 2.24
CA LEU A 427 20.06 -0.12 1.11
C LEU A 427 21.54 0.05 1.42
N MET A 428 21.94 1.22 1.92
CA MET A 428 23.35 1.53 2.14
C MET A 428 23.89 0.99 3.46
N GLN A 429 23.01 0.58 4.39
CA GLN A 429 23.39 0.11 5.74
C GLN A 429 24.30 1.11 6.49
N ASN A 430 24.09 2.38 6.23
CA ASN A 430 24.81 3.50 6.84
C ASN A 430 23.89 4.73 6.87
N VAL A 431 23.30 5.02 8.02
CA VAL A 431 22.36 6.17 8.18
C VAL A 431 23.01 7.53 7.95
N SER A 432 24.33 7.61 7.94
CA SER A 432 25.09 8.83 7.66
C SER A 432 25.54 8.95 6.20
N ALA A 433 25.24 7.97 5.34
CA ALA A 433 25.61 8.02 3.94
C ALA A 433 24.82 9.12 3.19
N ASN A 434 25.35 9.57 2.08
CA ASN A 434 24.64 10.47 1.17
C ASN A 434 23.74 9.64 0.23
N PRO A 435 22.40 9.75 0.31
CA PRO A 435 21.50 8.97 -0.56
C PRO A 435 21.65 9.31 -2.04
N LEU A 436 22.22 10.48 -2.38
CA LEU A 436 22.47 10.90 -3.76
C LEU A 436 23.68 10.20 -4.40
N ASP A 437 24.42 9.38 -3.65
CA ASP A 437 25.48 8.51 -4.17
C ASP A 437 24.95 7.18 -4.71
N TYR A 438 23.63 6.96 -4.64
CA TYR A 438 23.00 5.79 -5.25
C TYR A 438 23.21 5.75 -6.77
N VAL A 439 23.56 4.57 -7.27
CA VAL A 439 23.71 4.30 -8.72
C VAL A 439 22.86 3.08 -9.08
N GLU A 440 21.94 3.27 -10.02
CA GLU A 440 21.10 2.17 -10.52
C GLU A 440 21.97 1.10 -11.20
N GLY A 441 21.76 -0.17 -10.83
CA GLY A 441 22.58 -1.29 -11.30
C GLY A 441 24.00 -1.34 -10.72
N GLY A 442 24.31 -0.47 -9.76
CA GLY A 442 25.62 -0.41 -9.10
C GLY A 442 25.79 -1.42 -7.96
N ALA A 443 26.73 -1.15 -7.07
CA ALA A 443 27.11 -2.06 -5.98
C ALA A 443 25.96 -2.44 -5.02
N LEU A 444 24.92 -1.60 -4.91
CA LEU A 444 23.76 -1.83 -4.05
C LEU A 444 22.67 -2.70 -4.69
N ASN A 445 22.84 -3.11 -5.94
CA ASN A 445 21.76 -3.76 -6.69
C ASN A 445 21.29 -5.07 -6.05
N ALA A 446 22.21 -5.92 -5.61
CA ALA A 446 21.87 -7.19 -4.92
C ALA A 446 21.09 -6.94 -3.61
N ARG A 447 21.51 -5.92 -2.85
CA ARG A 447 20.81 -5.53 -1.62
C ARG A 447 19.41 -4.99 -1.92
N ARG A 448 19.25 -4.23 -2.99
CA ARG A 448 17.95 -3.71 -3.44
C ARG A 448 16.98 -4.84 -3.81
N GLU A 449 17.46 -5.86 -4.53
CA GLU A 449 16.68 -7.06 -4.86
C GLU A 449 16.22 -7.80 -3.59
N GLU A 450 17.09 -7.90 -2.58
CA GLU A 450 16.77 -8.52 -1.30
C GLU A 450 15.71 -7.71 -0.53
N ILE A 451 15.90 -6.41 -0.38
CA ILE A 451 14.97 -5.50 0.30
C ILE A 451 13.61 -5.51 -0.40
N SER A 452 13.57 -5.54 -1.72
CA SER A 452 12.33 -5.66 -2.48
C SER A 452 11.54 -6.92 -2.12
N LYS A 453 12.21 -8.07 -1.93
CA LYS A 453 11.55 -9.31 -1.49
C LYS A 453 10.91 -9.19 -0.10
N TRP A 454 11.40 -8.30 0.74
CA TRP A 454 10.85 -8.11 2.09
C TRP A 454 9.76 -7.04 2.14
N LEU A 455 9.91 -5.96 1.38
CA LEU A 455 9.10 -4.76 1.54
C LEU A 455 8.05 -4.54 0.46
N ASP A 456 8.24 -5.10 -0.75
CA ASP A 456 7.32 -4.85 -1.86
C ASP A 456 6.17 -5.87 -1.86
N SER A 457 4.96 -5.36 -2.07
CA SER A 457 3.72 -6.15 -2.14
C SER A 457 3.24 -6.21 -3.59
N THR A 458 4.06 -6.80 -4.45
CA THR A 458 3.90 -6.76 -5.91
C THR A 458 3.61 -8.11 -6.55
N ASP A 459 3.31 -9.15 -5.75
CA ASP A 459 2.94 -10.44 -6.31
C ASP A 459 1.57 -10.35 -7.00
N PRO A 460 1.48 -10.56 -8.33
CA PRO A 460 0.21 -10.53 -9.05
C PRO A 460 -0.58 -11.83 -8.91
N ASP A 461 0.02 -12.90 -8.36
CA ASP A 461 -0.65 -14.17 -8.17
C ASP A 461 -1.39 -14.23 -6.84
N LEU A 462 -2.65 -13.83 -6.86
CA LEU A 462 -3.55 -13.90 -5.71
C LEU A 462 -4.38 -15.21 -5.67
N SER A 463 -3.93 -16.26 -6.38
CA SER A 463 -4.68 -17.52 -6.52
C SER A 463 -4.95 -18.20 -5.18
N ALA A 464 -4.03 -18.14 -4.22
CA ALA A 464 -4.23 -18.73 -2.89
C ALA A 464 -5.34 -18.00 -2.12
N PHE A 465 -5.35 -16.66 -2.15
CA PHE A 465 -6.38 -15.84 -1.53
C PHE A 465 -7.75 -16.04 -2.22
N TYR A 466 -7.77 -16.06 -3.54
CA TYR A 466 -8.97 -16.34 -4.32
C TYR A 466 -9.56 -17.72 -4.00
N LYS A 467 -8.73 -18.78 -4.02
CA LYS A 467 -9.18 -20.17 -3.78
C LYS A 467 -9.74 -20.36 -2.37
N ARG A 468 -9.24 -19.60 -1.39
CA ARG A 468 -9.81 -19.58 -0.05
C ARG A 468 -11.20 -18.93 0.01
N GLY A 469 -11.59 -18.17 -1.00
CA GLY A 469 -12.83 -17.39 -1.02
C GLY A 469 -12.67 -15.95 -0.55
N GLY A 470 -11.43 -15.48 -0.33
CA GLY A 470 -11.12 -14.12 0.10
C GLY A 470 -11.66 -13.05 -0.85
N LYS A 471 -12.01 -11.90 -0.32
CA LYS A 471 -12.55 -10.74 -1.07
C LYS A 471 -11.71 -9.49 -0.82
N MET A 472 -11.60 -8.63 -1.83
CA MET A 472 -10.72 -7.47 -1.78
C MET A 472 -11.35 -6.23 -2.41
N ILE A 473 -11.23 -5.09 -1.73
CA ILE A 473 -11.53 -3.76 -2.28
C ILE A 473 -10.27 -2.91 -2.15
N VAL A 474 -9.77 -2.42 -3.28
CA VAL A 474 -8.62 -1.50 -3.33
C VAL A 474 -9.07 -0.19 -3.93
N THR A 475 -8.72 0.93 -3.28
CA THR A 475 -9.07 2.29 -3.75
C THR A 475 -7.82 3.13 -3.85
N ILE A 476 -7.63 3.77 -4.98
CA ILE A 476 -6.53 4.72 -5.20
C ILE A 476 -7.02 6.07 -5.72
N GLY A 477 -6.18 7.08 -5.63
CA GLY A 477 -6.40 8.39 -6.20
C GLY A 477 -5.32 8.76 -7.20
N THR A 478 -5.68 9.42 -8.29
CA THR A 478 -4.71 9.75 -9.35
C THR A 478 -3.76 10.89 -9.00
N ASP A 479 -4.16 11.76 -8.05
CA ASP A 479 -3.36 12.89 -7.58
C ASP A 479 -2.59 12.57 -6.28
N ASP A 480 -2.44 11.28 -5.96
CA ASP A 480 -1.68 10.85 -4.79
C ASP A 480 -0.18 11.14 -4.98
N THR A 481 0.32 12.08 -4.17
CA THR A 481 1.73 12.48 -4.20
C THR A 481 2.62 11.67 -3.24
N LEU A 482 2.02 10.89 -2.34
CA LEU A 482 2.74 10.07 -1.36
C LEU A 482 2.91 8.62 -1.82
N SER A 483 1.88 8.01 -2.36
CA SER A 483 2.00 6.75 -3.08
C SER A 483 2.15 7.05 -4.57
N SER A 484 2.72 6.15 -5.33
CA SER A 484 2.79 6.31 -6.78
C SER A 484 1.53 5.74 -7.45
N PRO A 485 0.60 6.57 -7.97
CA PRO A 485 -0.55 6.06 -8.71
C PRO A 485 -0.12 5.20 -9.91
N GLY A 486 0.97 5.57 -10.58
CA GLY A 486 1.51 4.79 -11.69
C GLY A 486 1.86 3.37 -11.30
N SER A 487 2.53 3.17 -10.16
CA SER A 487 2.88 1.82 -9.67
C SER A 487 1.64 1.02 -9.25
N GLN A 488 0.63 1.69 -8.70
CA GLN A 488 -0.64 1.05 -8.33
C GLN A 488 -1.41 0.57 -9.56
N LEU A 489 -1.48 1.40 -10.61
CA LEU A 489 -2.12 1.03 -11.89
C LEU A 489 -1.37 -0.13 -12.58
N ASP A 490 -0.04 -0.11 -12.56
CA ASP A 490 0.77 -1.20 -13.13
C ASP A 490 0.55 -2.51 -12.38
N TYR A 491 0.41 -2.47 -11.05
CA TYR A 491 0.06 -3.65 -10.26
C TYR A 491 -1.34 -4.16 -10.60
N PHE A 492 -2.35 -3.29 -10.69
CA PHE A 492 -3.71 -3.72 -11.05
C PHE A 492 -3.70 -4.42 -12.42
N GLN A 493 -2.97 -3.88 -13.39
CA GLN A 493 -2.83 -4.50 -14.69
C GLN A 493 -2.14 -5.87 -14.59
N SER A 494 -1.06 -5.97 -13.82
CA SER A 494 -0.32 -7.23 -13.64
C SER A 494 -1.18 -8.34 -13.01
N VAL A 495 -2.08 -8.01 -12.08
CA VAL A 495 -3.05 -8.96 -11.51
C VAL A 495 -4.06 -9.41 -12.56
N LEU A 496 -4.57 -8.49 -13.38
CA LEU A 496 -5.48 -8.83 -14.50
C LEU A 496 -4.80 -9.72 -15.54
N ASP A 497 -3.55 -9.42 -15.88
CA ASP A 497 -2.77 -10.20 -16.85
C ASP A 497 -2.46 -11.60 -16.31
N LYS A 498 -2.18 -11.73 -15.01
CA LYS A 498 -1.85 -13.00 -14.35
C LYS A 498 -3.05 -13.90 -14.15
N MET A 499 -4.18 -13.35 -13.71
CA MET A 499 -5.33 -14.12 -13.23
C MET A 499 -6.53 -14.10 -14.18
N GLY A 500 -6.55 -13.17 -15.14
CA GLY A 500 -7.69 -12.93 -16.03
C GLY A 500 -8.79 -12.10 -15.37
N ARG A 501 -9.39 -11.19 -16.13
CA ARG A 501 -10.44 -10.28 -15.65
C ARG A 501 -11.61 -11.00 -15.01
N ASP A 502 -12.13 -12.04 -15.67
CA ASP A 502 -13.32 -12.76 -15.18
C ASP A 502 -13.07 -13.36 -13.79
N THR A 503 -11.87 -13.89 -13.55
CA THR A 503 -11.48 -14.39 -12.22
C THR A 503 -11.38 -13.25 -11.22
N VAL A 504 -10.66 -12.17 -11.55
CA VAL A 504 -10.45 -11.02 -10.66
C VAL A 504 -11.79 -10.40 -10.26
N ASP A 505 -12.71 -10.24 -11.19
CA ASP A 505 -14.04 -9.65 -10.93
C ASP A 505 -14.90 -10.46 -9.94
N THR A 506 -14.56 -11.72 -9.67
CA THR A 506 -15.28 -12.53 -8.66
C THR A 506 -14.81 -12.30 -7.23
N PHE A 507 -13.61 -11.72 -7.03
CA PHE A 507 -13.04 -11.57 -5.68
C PHE A 507 -12.40 -10.21 -5.40
N ALA A 508 -12.13 -9.37 -6.42
CA ALA A 508 -11.50 -8.08 -6.24
C ALA A 508 -12.25 -6.94 -6.95
N ARG A 509 -12.20 -5.75 -6.36
CA ARG A 509 -12.57 -4.47 -6.97
C ARG A 509 -11.40 -3.50 -6.83
N PHE A 510 -10.89 -3.04 -7.96
CA PHE A 510 -9.86 -2.02 -8.03
C PHE A 510 -10.51 -0.71 -8.47
N PHE A 511 -10.72 0.21 -7.53
CA PHE A 511 -11.34 1.50 -7.80
C PHE A 511 -10.30 2.60 -7.90
N VAL A 512 -10.44 3.42 -8.94
CA VAL A 512 -9.59 4.59 -9.19
C VAL A 512 -10.47 5.84 -9.14
N ILE A 513 -10.16 6.75 -8.23
CA ILE A 513 -10.87 8.02 -8.09
C ILE A 513 -9.99 9.12 -8.71
N PRO A 514 -10.42 9.74 -9.82
CA PRO A 514 -9.68 10.83 -10.43
C PRO A 514 -9.48 12.01 -9.47
N GLN A 515 -8.33 12.66 -9.55
CA GLN A 515 -8.00 13.88 -8.83
C GLN A 515 -8.16 13.87 -7.30
N VAL A 516 -8.16 12.70 -6.67
CA VAL A 516 -8.01 12.63 -5.22
C VAL A 516 -6.58 12.28 -4.84
N GLY A 517 -6.10 12.88 -3.76
CA GLY A 517 -4.78 12.65 -3.21
C GLY A 517 -4.74 11.52 -2.18
N HIS A 518 -3.65 11.47 -1.41
CA HIS A 518 -3.37 10.41 -0.44
C HIS A 518 -4.45 10.25 0.65
N GLY A 519 -5.15 11.32 0.99
CA GLY A 519 -6.28 11.29 1.94
C GLY A 519 -7.61 10.84 1.31
N LEU A 520 -7.61 10.35 0.07
CA LEU A 520 -8.81 10.04 -0.71
C LEU A 520 -9.80 11.21 -0.75
N SER A 521 -9.29 12.43 -0.85
CA SER A 521 -10.06 13.65 -1.06
C SER A 521 -9.35 14.53 -2.10
N GLY A 522 -10.11 15.35 -2.81
CA GLY A 522 -9.57 16.21 -3.86
C GLY A 522 -10.61 17.24 -4.33
N ARG A 523 -10.18 18.09 -5.25
CA ARG A 523 -11.01 19.11 -5.88
C ARG A 523 -10.74 19.15 -7.37
N SER A 524 -11.76 19.56 -8.15
CA SER A 524 -11.58 19.88 -9.56
C SER A 524 -10.63 21.07 -9.72
N TYR A 525 -9.95 21.15 -10.86
CA TYR A 525 -9.10 22.28 -11.20
C TYR A 525 -9.97 23.47 -11.62
N GLY A 526 -9.62 24.70 -11.19
CA GLY A 526 -10.42 25.91 -11.47
C GLY A 526 -10.21 26.49 -12.87
N THR A 527 -9.41 25.82 -13.71
CA THR A 527 -9.17 26.20 -15.11
C THR A 527 -9.29 24.96 -15.96
N ALA A 528 -10.19 24.97 -16.92
CA ALA A 528 -10.38 23.88 -17.86
C ALA A 528 -9.23 23.81 -18.89
N GLY A 529 -9.19 22.72 -19.66
CA GLY A 529 -8.16 22.48 -20.67
C GLY A 529 -8.11 23.54 -21.78
N ASP A 530 -9.24 24.18 -22.07
CA ASP A 530 -9.35 25.30 -23.03
C ASP A 530 -8.92 26.68 -22.44
N GLY A 531 -8.47 26.70 -21.18
CA GLY A 531 -8.01 27.87 -20.45
C GLY A 531 -9.11 28.72 -19.81
N LYS A 532 -10.38 28.32 -19.90
CA LYS A 532 -11.48 29.01 -19.25
C LYS A 532 -11.54 28.71 -17.76
N THR A 533 -11.96 29.71 -16.98
CA THR A 533 -12.24 29.49 -15.57
C THR A 533 -13.54 28.70 -15.42
N VAL A 534 -13.47 27.63 -14.60
CA VAL A 534 -14.59 26.76 -14.26
C VAL A 534 -14.80 26.73 -12.74
N PRO A 535 -16.03 26.49 -12.26
CA PRO A 535 -16.26 26.32 -10.82
C PRO A 535 -15.50 25.14 -10.26
N THR A 536 -14.88 25.31 -9.09
CA THR A 536 -14.23 24.20 -8.38
C THR A 536 -15.21 23.51 -7.43
N PHE A 537 -15.15 22.20 -7.38
CA PHE A 537 -15.96 21.37 -6.47
C PHE A 537 -15.14 20.25 -5.83
N ALA A 538 -15.65 19.69 -4.74
CA ALA A 538 -15.05 18.52 -4.12
C ALA A 538 -15.30 17.28 -4.98
N ILE A 539 -14.26 16.54 -5.30
CA ILE A 539 -14.39 15.30 -6.09
C ILE A 539 -15.21 14.27 -5.31
N PRO A 540 -16.28 13.71 -5.88
CA PRO A 540 -17.07 12.65 -5.29
C PRO A 540 -16.19 11.40 -4.95
N ASN A 541 -16.23 10.98 -3.67
CA ASN A 541 -15.31 9.94 -3.18
C ASN A 541 -15.89 9.09 -2.04
N GLN A 542 -17.12 9.41 -1.58
CA GLN A 542 -17.69 8.80 -0.38
C GLN A 542 -18.46 7.52 -0.70
N TYR A 543 -18.03 6.42 -0.10
CA TYR A 543 -18.72 5.14 -0.04
C TYR A 543 -18.21 4.30 1.13
N ASP A 544 -19.04 3.40 1.65
CA ASP A 544 -18.70 2.57 2.81
C ASP A 544 -18.00 1.27 2.38
N ARG A 545 -16.67 1.28 2.40
CA ARG A 545 -15.81 0.16 2.02
C ARG A 545 -15.97 -1.02 2.98
N THR A 546 -16.18 -0.72 4.28
CA THR A 546 -16.33 -1.76 5.31
C THR A 546 -17.65 -2.48 5.15
N ALA A 547 -18.74 -1.75 4.94
CA ALA A 547 -20.03 -2.36 4.66
C ALA A 547 -20.03 -3.21 3.38
N LEU A 548 -19.36 -2.73 2.33
CA LEU A 548 -19.25 -3.47 1.06
C LEU A 548 -18.43 -4.75 1.21
N ILE A 549 -17.29 -4.72 1.88
CA ILE A 549 -16.44 -5.91 2.02
C ILE A 549 -17.11 -6.97 2.92
N THR A 550 -17.76 -6.56 4.02
CA THR A 550 -18.48 -7.49 4.90
C THR A 550 -19.67 -8.12 4.17
N ALA A 551 -20.46 -7.34 3.44
CA ALA A 551 -21.54 -7.86 2.62
C ALA A 551 -21.06 -8.89 1.59
N TRP A 552 -19.92 -8.60 0.95
CA TRP A 552 -19.36 -9.49 -0.06
C TRP A 552 -18.83 -10.80 0.54
N VAL A 553 -18.08 -10.72 1.63
CA VAL A 553 -17.56 -11.91 2.33
C VAL A 553 -18.68 -12.76 2.91
N GLU A 554 -19.59 -12.15 3.64
CA GLU A 554 -20.53 -12.88 4.49
C GLU A 554 -21.80 -13.31 3.76
N ARG A 555 -22.25 -12.52 2.78
CA ARG A 555 -23.51 -12.78 2.05
C ARG A 555 -23.30 -13.02 0.56
N ASN A 556 -22.04 -12.98 0.09
CA ASN A 556 -21.68 -13.05 -1.33
C ASN A 556 -22.34 -11.93 -2.18
N GLU A 557 -22.60 -10.78 -1.58
CA GLU A 557 -23.15 -9.59 -2.22
C GLU A 557 -22.00 -8.75 -2.78
N ALA A 558 -21.56 -9.07 -4.00
CA ALA A 558 -20.45 -8.39 -4.62
C ALA A 558 -20.75 -6.89 -4.87
N PRO A 559 -19.83 -5.96 -4.57
CA PRO A 559 -19.96 -4.59 -4.99
C PRO A 559 -20.11 -4.50 -6.52
N GLY A 560 -20.93 -3.58 -7.00
CA GLY A 560 -21.04 -3.28 -8.41
C GLY A 560 -19.66 -2.93 -9.02
N LYS A 561 -19.47 -3.23 -10.30
CA LYS A 561 -18.29 -2.76 -11.05
C LYS A 561 -18.29 -1.24 -11.23
N THR A 562 -19.45 -0.62 -11.04
CA THR A 562 -19.65 0.82 -10.99
C THR A 562 -20.50 1.13 -9.78
N LEU A 563 -20.01 2.04 -8.92
CA LEU A 563 -20.72 2.59 -7.77
C LEU A 563 -21.07 4.05 -8.06
N VAL A 564 -22.04 4.61 -7.36
CA VAL A 564 -22.26 6.05 -7.33
C VAL A 564 -21.64 6.59 -6.05
N VAL A 565 -20.71 7.53 -6.21
CA VAL A 565 -20.05 8.24 -5.11
C VAL A 565 -20.46 9.69 -5.08
N THR A 566 -20.42 10.30 -3.90
CA THR A 566 -20.92 11.67 -3.71
C THR A 566 -19.91 12.54 -2.94
N ALA A 567 -19.94 13.84 -3.18
CA ALA A 567 -19.35 14.88 -2.33
C ALA A 567 -19.93 16.25 -2.69
N GLY A 568 -20.24 17.10 -1.70
CA GLY A 568 -20.59 18.50 -1.90
C GLY A 568 -21.76 18.76 -2.88
N GLY A 569 -22.73 17.85 -2.97
CA GLY A 569 -23.84 17.95 -3.93
C GLY A 569 -23.58 17.38 -5.32
N HIS A 570 -22.34 16.95 -5.60
CA HIS A 570 -21.97 16.27 -6.83
C HIS A 570 -22.02 14.75 -6.65
N SER A 571 -22.28 14.03 -7.74
CA SER A 571 -22.20 12.59 -7.81
C SER A 571 -21.49 12.16 -9.10
N LEU A 572 -20.65 11.11 -9.01
CA LEU A 572 -19.96 10.51 -10.15
C LEU A 572 -20.05 8.99 -10.09
N PRO A 573 -19.99 8.28 -11.24
CA PRO A 573 -19.78 6.85 -11.21
C PRO A 573 -18.32 6.56 -10.84
N LEU A 574 -18.12 5.74 -9.82
CA LEU A 574 -16.82 5.16 -9.49
C LEU A 574 -16.69 3.83 -10.22
N CYS A 575 -15.88 3.80 -11.26
CA CYS A 575 -15.71 2.65 -12.12
C CYS A 575 -14.57 1.74 -11.64
N SER A 576 -14.75 0.42 -11.76
CA SER A 576 -13.67 -0.53 -11.53
C SER A 576 -12.64 -0.44 -12.66
N TYR A 577 -11.35 -0.42 -12.30
CA TYR A 577 -10.22 -0.37 -13.23
C TYR A 577 -10.33 -1.43 -14.37
N PRO A 578 -9.99 -1.09 -15.61
CA PRO A 578 -9.46 0.18 -16.11
C PRO A 578 -10.54 1.19 -16.51
N ASN A 579 -11.82 0.91 -16.32
CA ASN A 579 -12.90 1.77 -16.76
C ASN A 579 -12.90 3.12 -16.02
N TYR A 580 -13.42 4.12 -16.70
CA TYR A 580 -13.53 5.48 -16.20
C TYR A 580 -14.91 6.09 -16.48
N PRO A 581 -15.34 7.15 -15.76
CA PRO A 581 -16.54 7.90 -16.07
C PRO A 581 -16.39 8.70 -17.37
N ARG A 582 -17.07 8.29 -18.44
CA ARG A 582 -17.14 9.06 -19.69
C ARG A 582 -18.42 9.90 -19.72
N TYR A 583 -18.29 11.21 -19.96
CA TYR A 583 -19.43 12.09 -20.09
C TYR A 583 -20.25 11.78 -21.35
N LYS A 584 -21.56 11.79 -21.23
CA LYS A 584 -22.51 11.58 -22.33
C LYS A 584 -23.30 12.85 -22.64
N SER A 585 -24.07 13.30 -21.66
CA SER A 585 -24.93 14.48 -21.77
C SER A 585 -25.66 14.72 -20.45
N GLY A 586 -26.12 15.94 -20.22
CA GLY A 586 -26.88 16.30 -19.03
C GLY A 586 -26.06 17.13 -18.03
N PRO A 587 -26.56 17.33 -16.81
CA PRO A 587 -25.84 18.09 -15.79
C PRO A 587 -24.56 17.37 -15.35
N PRO A 588 -23.36 17.99 -15.47
CA PRO A 588 -22.10 17.34 -15.18
C PRO A 588 -21.93 16.99 -13.68
N GLU A 589 -22.72 17.58 -12.80
CA GLU A 589 -22.74 17.28 -11.36
C GLU A 589 -23.49 15.99 -11.01
N GLN A 590 -24.07 15.28 -11.99
CA GLN A 590 -24.89 14.08 -11.77
C GLN A 590 -24.26 12.83 -12.40
N ALA A 591 -24.19 11.74 -11.62
CA ALA A 591 -23.66 10.46 -12.09
C ALA A 591 -24.42 9.91 -13.32
N SER A 592 -25.70 10.24 -13.48
CA SER A 592 -26.52 9.83 -14.64
C SER A 592 -26.04 10.42 -15.97
N SER A 593 -25.26 11.49 -15.93
CA SER A 593 -24.69 12.16 -17.10
C SER A 593 -23.46 11.44 -17.69
N TYR A 594 -23.02 10.40 -17.03
CA TYR A 594 -21.83 9.62 -17.39
C TYR A 594 -22.17 8.14 -17.64
N GLU A 595 -21.24 7.46 -18.27
CA GLU A 595 -21.25 5.99 -18.39
C GLU A 595 -19.87 5.43 -18.02
N SER A 596 -19.82 4.15 -17.65
CA SER A 596 -18.56 3.45 -17.43
C SER A 596 -17.98 3.03 -18.78
N ALA A 597 -16.86 3.61 -19.18
CA ALA A 597 -16.21 3.37 -20.46
C ALA A 597 -14.82 2.73 -20.25
N ALA A 598 -14.37 1.92 -21.22
CA ALA A 598 -12.97 1.48 -21.30
C ALA A 598 -12.10 2.64 -21.83
N PRO A 599 -10.79 2.67 -21.46
CA PRO A 599 -9.84 3.68 -21.93
C PRO A 599 -9.66 3.66 -23.44
#